data_12284e34ef55aa0adda6de9ae1a0df4c
#
_entry.id   12284e34ef55aa0adda6de9ae1a0df4c
#
_cell.length_a   1.000
_cell.length_b   1.000
_cell.length_c   1.000
_cell.angle_alpha   90.00
_cell.angle_beta   90.00
_cell.angle_gamma   90.00
#
_symmetry.space_group_name_H-M   'P 1'
#
loop_
_entity.id
_entity.type
_entity.pdbx_description
1 polymer ?
#
loop_
_entity_poly.entity_id
_entity_poly.type
_entity_poly.pdbx_seq_one_letter_code
_entity_poly.pdbx_strand_id
1 'polypeptide(L)'
;MKLYSSPVAPSPRKVLIFIAEKGIENIEVENLDIGKMEHKTPEYKEIAPNSRIPALVLDDGGVILETTAICRYLECLHPEPNLFGTNPDEIAQIEMWYSRISFELMMPLMHGFRHTHPHMSALEDQNNEFGLAQRELALKSMKYYDSVM
;
A
#
# COMPACT_ATOMS: atom_id res chain seq x y z
N MET A 1 9.35 8.02 15.23
CA MET A 1 8.86 7.99 13.82
C MET A 1 7.36 8.26 13.77
N LYS A 2 6.86 8.80 12.64
CA LYS A 2 5.44 9.11 12.45
C LYS A 2 4.94 8.59 11.10
N LEU A 3 3.87 7.78 11.12
CA LEU A 3 3.22 7.22 9.94
C LEU A 3 1.95 8.01 9.59
N TYR A 4 1.92 8.61 8.43
CA TYR A 4 0.70 9.16 7.85
C TYR A 4 -0.10 8.05 7.17
N SER A 5 -1.35 7.89 7.56
CA SER A 5 -2.20 6.74 7.23
C SER A 5 -3.63 7.18 6.89
N SER A 6 -4.50 6.23 6.62
CA SER A 6 -5.96 6.38 6.58
C SER A 6 -6.61 5.03 6.82
N PRO A 7 -7.62 4.95 7.70
CA PRO A 7 -8.26 3.67 8.04
C PRO A 7 -9.04 3.03 6.89
N VAL A 8 -9.43 3.84 5.89
CA VAL A 8 -10.24 3.37 4.75
C VAL A 8 -9.41 2.98 3.52
N ALA A 9 -8.11 3.33 3.49
CA ALA A 9 -7.26 3.06 2.33
C ALA A 9 -6.51 1.72 2.46
N PRO A 10 -6.45 0.89 1.41
CA PRO A 10 -5.79 -0.41 1.46
C PRO A 10 -4.27 -0.32 1.59
N SER A 11 -3.62 0.67 0.96
CA SER A 11 -2.17 0.80 0.99
C SER A 11 -1.61 1.08 2.40
N PRO A 12 -2.07 2.09 3.16
CA PRO A 12 -1.60 2.28 4.52
C PRO A 12 -2.01 1.15 5.47
N ARG A 13 -3.17 0.50 5.25
CA ARG A 13 -3.59 -0.66 6.04
C ARG A 13 -2.55 -1.78 6.02
N LYS A 14 -1.90 -2.02 4.87
CA LYS A 14 -0.83 -3.02 4.77
C LYS A 14 0.35 -2.69 5.70
N VAL A 15 0.73 -1.42 5.81
CA VAL A 15 1.77 -0.99 6.76
C VAL A 15 1.32 -1.19 8.21
N LEU A 16 0.07 -0.86 8.53
CA LEU A 16 -0.47 -1.06 9.88
C LEU A 16 -0.52 -2.54 10.28
N ILE A 17 -0.89 -3.43 9.35
CA ILE A 17 -0.83 -4.89 9.57
C ILE A 17 0.62 -5.31 9.82
N PHE A 18 1.56 -4.84 9.00
CA PHE A 18 2.98 -5.14 9.17
C PHE A 18 3.52 -4.70 10.55
N ILE A 19 3.19 -3.47 10.98
CA ILE A 19 3.53 -2.94 12.30
C ILE A 19 2.98 -3.84 13.42
N ALA A 20 1.71 -4.27 13.29
CA ALA A 20 1.08 -5.14 14.27
C ALA A 20 1.73 -6.54 14.32
N GLU A 21 2.00 -7.16 13.18
CA GLU A 21 2.69 -8.47 13.10
C GLU A 21 4.09 -8.43 13.70
N LYS A 22 4.76 -7.29 13.57
CA LYS A 22 6.09 -7.05 14.17
C LYS A 22 6.05 -6.68 15.66
N GLY A 23 4.89 -6.38 16.21
CA GLY A 23 4.76 -5.87 17.59
C GLY A 23 5.45 -4.51 17.80
N ILE A 24 5.48 -3.64 16.78
CA ILE A 24 6.12 -2.32 16.88
C ILE A 24 5.14 -1.34 17.54
N GLU A 25 5.51 -0.82 18.71
CA GLU A 25 4.62 0.05 19.51
C GLU A 25 4.97 1.56 19.44
N ASN A 26 6.17 1.91 18.98
CA ASN A 26 6.72 3.26 19.08
C ASN A 26 6.62 4.08 17.78
N ILE A 27 5.59 3.84 16.97
CA ILE A 27 5.28 4.63 15.77
C ILE A 27 4.00 5.42 16.03
N GLU A 28 4.10 6.75 16.01
CA GLU A 28 2.92 7.63 16.02
C GLU A 28 2.15 7.48 14.69
N VAL A 29 0.83 7.25 14.76
CA VAL A 29 -0.01 7.14 13.57
C VAL A 29 -0.91 8.35 13.45
N GLU A 30 -0.74 9.15 12.39
CA GLU A 30 -1.63 10.24 12.03
C GLU A 30 -2.54 9.82 10.87
N ASN A 31 -3.84 9.83 11.12
CA ASN A 31 -4.83 9.48 10.11
C ASN A 31 -5.31 10.71 9.36
N LEU A 32 -5.17 10.69 8.03
CA LEU A 32 -5.70 11.70 7.13
C LEU A 32 -7.07 11.31 6.59
N ASP A 33 -8.00 12.27 6.57
CA ASP A 33 -9.29 12.11 5.95
C ASP A 33 -9.19 12.29 4.43
N ILE A 34 -9.21 11.17 3.70
CA ILE A 34 -9.14 11.16 2.24
C ILE A 34 -10.37 11.84 1.63
N GLY A 35 -11.53 11.70 2.27
CA GLY A 35 -12.78 12.30 1.81
C GLY A 35 -12.72 13.84 1.84
N LYS A 36 -11.98 14.41 2.81
CA LYS A 36 -11.71 15.84 2.91
C LYS A 36 -10.46 16.28 2.13
N MET A 37 -9.83 15.37 1.41
CA MET A 37 -8.64 15.65 0.61
C MET A 37 -7.43 16.14 1.44
N GLU A 38 -7.33 15.77 2.71
CA GLU A 38 -6.22 16.20 3.60
C GLU A 38 -4.84 15.80 3.07
N HIS A 39 -4.75 14.66 2.33
CA HIS A 39 -3.54 14.23 1.63
C HIS A 39 -3.17 15.09 0.41
N LYS A 40 -3.98 16.12 0.07
CA LYS A 40 -3.72 17.05 -1.05
C LYS A 40 -3.36 18.46 -0.59
N THR A 41 -3.35 18.71 0.74
CA THR A 41 -3.01 20.03 1.28
C THR A 41 -1.56 20.40 0.99
N PRO A 42 -1.24 21.72 0.93
CA PRO A 42 0.15 22.17 0.77
C PRO A 42 1.09 21.61 1.82
N GLU A 43 0.65 21.57 3.08
CA GLU A 43 1.43 21.09 4.22
C GLU A 43 1.79 19.60 4.06
N TYR A 44 0.83 18.76 3.63
CA TYR A 44 1.13 17.35 3.39
C TYR A 44 2.02 17.13 2.16
N LYS A 45 1.92 18.00 1.15
CA LYS A 45 2.78 17.93 -0.04
C LYS A 45 4.26 18.22 0.26
N GLU A 46 4.56 18.94 1.32
CA GLU A 46 5.95 19.11 1.79
C GLU A 46 6.52 17.78 2.29
N ILE A 47 5.68 16.89 2.85
CA ILE A 47 6.06 15.56 3.32
C ILE A 47 6.05 14.56 2.16
N ALA A 48 4.95 14.52 1.40
CA ALA A 48 4.72 13.58 0.31
C ALA A 48 4.32 14.32 -0.98
N PRO A 49 5.30 14.75 -1.82
CA PRO A 49 5.03 15.55 -3.03
C PRO A 49 4.08 14.88 -4.02
N ASN A 50 4.03 13.54 -4.03
CA ASN A 50 3.08 12.76 -4.83
C ASN A 50 1.64 12.79 -4.26
N SER A 51 1.42 13.41 -3.10
CA SER A 51 0.11 13.49 -2.42
C SER A 51 -0.53 12.12 -2.20
N ARG A 52 0.27 11.12 -1.86
CA ARG A 52 -0.19 9.76 -1.57
C ARG A 52 0.13 9.34 -0.14
N ILE A 53 -0.63 8.40 0.37
CA ILE A 53 -0.42 7.71 1.64
C ILE A 53 -0.21 6.21 1.37
N PRO A 54 0.58 5.52 2.22
CA PRO A 54 1.25 5.98 3.43
C PRO A 54 2.53 6.79 3.17
N ALA A 55 2.96 7.55 4.20
CA ALA A 55 4.27 8.15 4.29
C ALA A 55 4.81 7.96 5.71
N LEU A 56 6.07 7.52 5.85
CA LEU A 56 6.75 7.38 7.13
C LEU A 56 7.79 8.49 7.28
N VAL A 57 7.59 9.36 8.27
CA VAL A 57 8.57 10.38 8.66
C VAL A 57 9.46 9.83 9.76
N LEU A 58 10.76 9.88 9.54
CA LEU A 58 11.78 9.40 10.46
C LEU A 58 12.11 10.46 11.53
N ASP A 59 12.81 10.07 12.59
CA ASP A 59 13.17 10.97 13.69
C ASP A 59 14.19 12.04 13.29
N ASP A 60 14.96 11.80 12.23
CA ASP A 60 15.89 12.77 11.63
C ASP A 60 15.24 13.68 10.57
N GLY A 61 13.95 13.54 10.33
CA GLY A 61 13.18 14.29 9.34
C GLY A 61 13.19 13.66 7.93
N GLY A 62 13.90 12.56 7.71
CA GLY A 62 13.83 11.81 6.47
C GLY A 62 12.42 11.27 6.22
N VAL A 63 12.04 11.07 4.95
CA VAL A 63 10.72 10.56 4.59
C VAL A 63 10.86 9.33 3.69
N ILE A 64 10.16 8.26 4.06
CA ILE A 64 10.04 7.05 3.24
C ILE A 64 8.61 6.97 2.71
N LEU A 65 8.49 6.96 1.39
CA LEU A 65 7.23 6.75 0.69
C LEU A 65 7.17 5.30 0.18
N GLU A 66 6.00 4.90 -0.30
CA GLU A 66 5.69 3.56 -0.80
C GLU A 66 5.61 2.48 0.29
N THR A 67 4.49 1.79 0.29
CA THR A 67 4.13 0.77 1.29
C THR A 67 5.23 -0.27 1.52
N THR A 68 5.81 -0.79 0.42
CA THR A 68 6.83 -1.84 0.52
C THR A 68 8.15 -1.31 1.05
N ALA A 69 8.54 -0.09 0.64
CA ALA A 69 9.75 0.53 1.14
C ALA A 69 9.66 0.78 2.65
N ILE A 70 8.49 1.25 3.12
CA ILE A 70 8.22 1.43 4.55
C ILE A 70 8.32 0.09 5.29
N CYS A 71 7.65 -0.97 4.80
CA CYS A 71 7.73 -2.29 5.43
C CYS A 71 9.17 -2.85 5.46
N ARG A 72 9.92 -2.70 4.36
CA ARG A 72 11.33 -3.13 4.33
C ARG A 72 12.23 -2.35 5.28
N TYR A 73 12.01 -1.05 5.41
CA TYR A 73 12.75 -0.24 6.38
C TYR A 73 12.47 -0.71 7.81
N LEU A 74 11.19 -0.93 8.14
CA LEU A 74 10.78 -1.43 9.45
C LEU A 74 11.29 -2.85 9.71
N GLU A 75 11.36 -3.72 8.69
CA GLU A 75 11.98 -5.05 8.79
C GLU A 75 13.44 -4.97 9.21
N CYS A 76 14.21 -4.04 8.60
CA CYS A 76 15.61 -3.86 8.96
C CYS A 76 15.82 -3.38 10.39
N LEU A 77 14.89 -2.57 10.93
CA LEU A 77 14.94 -2.10 12.32
C LEU A 77 14.44 -3.15 13.32
N HIS A 78 13.49 -3.98 12.90
CA HIS A 78 12.84 -5.00 13.71
C HIS A 78 12.89 -6.34 12.97
N PRO A 79 14.02 -7.04 12.92
CA PRO A 79 14.17 -8.24 12.10
C PRO A 79 13.31 -9.42 12.54
N GLU A 80 12.86 -9.44 13.81
CA GLU A 80 12.03 -10.52 14.36
C GLU A 80 10.59 -10.04 14.67
N PRO A 81 9.57 -10.86 14.38
CA PRO A 81 9.60 -12.06 13.53
C PRO A 81 9.91 -11.68 12.08
N ASN A 82 10.72 -12.47 11.37
CA ASN A 82 11.10 -12.19 10.00
C ASN A 82 9.90 -12.35 9.03
N LEU A 83 9.65 -11.34 8.20
CA LEU A 83 8.55 -11.32 7.22
C LEU A 83 9.03 -11.15 5.77
N PHE A 84 10.35 -11.01 5.53
CA PHE A 84 10.92 -10.82 4.20
C PHE A 84 11.93 -11.90 3.78
N GLY A 85 12.03 -12.98 4.58
CA GLY A 85 12.93 -14.10 4.33
C GLY A 85 14.32 -13.93 4.93
N THR A 86 14.90 -15.05 5.38
CA THR A 86 16.20 -15.13 6.07
C THR A 86 17.31 -15.66 5.19
N ASN A 87 16.96 -16.28 4.08
CA ASN A 87 17.90 -16.89 3.13
C ASN A 87 17.50 -16.56 1.69
N PRO A 88 18.38 -16.77 0.69
CA PRO A 88 18.11 -16.39 -0.68
C PRO A 88 16.83 -16.98 -1.28
N ASP A 89 16.51 -18.24 -0.94
CA ASP A 89 15.34 -18.93 -1.48
C ASP A 89 14.04 -18.33 -0.93
N GLU A 90 13.96 -18.10 0.39
CA GLU A 90 12.82 -17.44 1.03
C GLU A 90 12.62 -16.01 0.49
N ILE A 91 13.69 -15.23 0.41
CA ILE A 91 13.65 -13.87 -0.13
C ILE A 91 13.12 -13.87 -1.55
N ALA A 92 13.62 -14.77 -2.41
CA ALA A 92 13.19 -14.87 -3.80
C ALA A 92 11.70 -15.29 -3.92
N GLN A 93 11.25 -16.25 -3.12
CA GLN A 93 9.86 -16.68 -3.10
C GLN A 93 8.91 -15.56 -2.62
N ILE A 94 9.26 -14.87 -1.55
CA ILE A 94 8.45 -13.75 -1.03
C ILE A 94 8.37 -12.63 -2.06
N GLU A 95 9.49 -12.25 -2.68
CA GLU A 95 9.54 -11.20 -3.68
C GLU A 95 8.75 -11.59 -4.96
N MET A 96 8.84 -12.85 -5.37
CA MET A 96 8.06 -13.38 -6.50
C MET A 96 6.56 -13.27 -6.22
N TRP A 97 6.08 -13.76 -5.07
CA TRP A 97 4.67 -13.70 -4.70
C TRP A 97 4.19 -12.26 -4.50
N TYR A 98 5.02 -11.42 -3.87
CA TYR A 98 4.72 -10.02 -3.72
C TYR A 98 4.51 -9.32 -5.07
N SER A 99 5.43 -9.53 -6.01
CA SER A 99 5.36 -8.94 -7.35
C SER A 99 4.13 -9.43 -8.11
N ARG A 100 3.89 -10.73 -8.11
CA ARG A 100 2.73 -11.33 -8.79
C ARG A 100 1.41 -10.80 -8.24
N ILE A 101 1.21 -10.85 -6.92
CA ILE A 101 -0.02 -10.33 -6.29
C ILE A 101 -0.18 -8.84 -6.56
N SER A 102 0.91 -8.06 -6.51
CA SER A 102 0.86 -6.61 -6.76
C SER A 102 0.43 -6.29 -8.18
N PHE A 103 1.01 -6.92 -9.20
CA PHE A 103 0.76 -6.59 -10.60
C PHE A 103 -0.43 -7.33 -11.21
N GLU A 104 -0.63 -8.59 -10.83
CA GLU A 104 -1.66 -9.43 -11.44
C GLU A 104 -3.02 -9.33 -10.73
N LEU A 105 -3.05 -8.94 -9.45
CA LEU A 105 -4.29 -8.82 -8.67
C LEU A 105 -4.55 -7.39 -8.19
N MET A 106 -3.64 -6.83 -7.38
CA MET A 106 -3.91 -5.55 -6.71
C MET A 106 -4.00 -4.38 -7.68
N MET A 107 -3.14 -4.31 -8.69
CA MET A 107 -3.18 -3.24 -9.69
C MET A 107 -4.46 -3.30 -10.54
N PRO A 108 -4.87 -4.44 -11.12
CA PRO A 108 -6.17 -4.56 -11.79
C PRO A 108 -7.35 -4.22 -10.88
N LEU A 109 -7.34 -4.68 -9.63
CA LEU A 109 -8.40 -4.37 -8.66
C LEU A 109 -8.51 -2.85 -8.41
N MET A 110 -7.38 -2.17 -8.22
CA MET A 110 -7.34 -0.72 -8.00
C MET A 110 -7.75 0.08 -9.25
N HIS A 111 -7.33 -0.33 -10.44
CA HIS A 111 -7.77 0.28 -11.69
C HIS A 111 -9.26 0.05 -11.91
N GLY A 112 -9.76 -1.15 -11.66
CA GLY A 112 -11.19 -1.44 -11.70
C GLY A 112 -11.99 -0.50 -10.80
N PHE A 113 -11.56 -0.31 -9.56
CA PHE A 113 -12.19 0.63 -8.63
C PHE A 113 -12.10 2.08 -9.10
N ARG A 114 -10.91 2.56 -9.46
CA ARG A 114 -10.68 3.96 -9.85
C ARG A 114 -11.50 4.37 -11.07
N HIS A 115 -11.59 3.49 -12.06
CA HIS A 115 -12.24 3.80 -13.33
C HIS A 115 -13.73 3.49 -13.38
N THR A 116 -14.32 2.84 -12.34
CA THR A 116 -15.77 2.52 -12.34
C THR A 116 -16.52 3.05 -11.12
N HIS A 117 -15.85 3.39 -10.02
CA HIS A 117 -16.53 3.78 -8.80
C HIS A 117 -16.86 5.29 -8.81
N PRO A 118 -18.14 5.69 -8.53
CA PRO A 118 -18.55 7.10 -8.61
C PRO A 118 -17.73 8.05 -7.72
N HIS A 119 -17.30 7.61 -6.53
CA HIS A 119 -16.50 8.44 -5.63
C HIS A 119 -15.10 8.78 -6.18
N MET A 120 -14.66 8.08 -7.23
CA MET A 120 -13.38 8.35 -7.86
C MET A 120 -13.46 9.36 -9.01
N SER A 121 -14.67 9.74 -9.45
CA SER A 121 -14.86 10.66 -10.58
C SER A 121 -14.27 12.07 -10.37
N ALA A 122 -14.15 12.51 -9.12
CA ALA A 122 -13.50 13.77 -8.78
C ALA A 122 -11.96 13.70 -8.77
N LEU A 123 -11.38 12.48 -8.79
CA LEU A 123 -9.95 12.23 -8.66
C LEU A 123 -9.31 11.62 -9.91
N GLU A 124 -10.12 11.05 -10.79
CA GLU A 124 -9.68 10.29 -11.95
C GLU A 124 -10.50 10.70 -13.19
N ASP A 125 -9.83 10.84 -14.31
CA ASP A 125 -10.49 10.85 -15.62
C ASP A 125 -10.88 9.41 -15.97
N GLN A 126 -12.14 9.06 -15.64
CA GLN A 126 -12.61 7.67 -15.64
C GLN A 126 -12.80 7.13 -17.05
N ASN A 127 -12.22 5.96 -17.33
CA ASN A 127 -12.53 5.12 -18.48
C ASN A 127 -13.25 3.85 -18.00
N ASN A 128 -14.57 3.82 -18.11
CA ASN A 128 -15.38 2.73 -17.58
C ASN A 128 -15.13 1.39 -18.29
N GLU A 129 -14.87 1.37 -19.59
CA GLU A 129 -14.55 0.15 -20.34
C GLU A 129 -13.25 -0.47 -19.85
N PHE A 130 -12.19 0.33 -19.71
CA PHE A 130 -10.94 -0.11 -19.12
C PHE A 130 -11.14 -0.62 -17.70
N GLY A 131 -11.90 0.11 -16.87
CA GLY A 131 -12.17 -0.29 -15.49
C GLY A 131 -12.87 -1.64 -15.38
N LEU A 132 -13.87 -1.90 -16.24
CA LEU A 132 -14.57 -3.19 -16.28
C LEU A 132 -13.63 -4.34 -16.70
N ALA A 133 -12.81 -4.12 -17.74
CA ALA A 133 -11.81 -5.12 -18.17
C ALA A 133 -10.81 -5.44 -17.04
N GLN A 134 -10.37 -4.44 -16.28
CA GLN A 134 -9.49 -4.63 -15.13
C GLN A 134 -10.15 -5.42 -13.98
N ARG A 135 -11.45 -5.21 -13.73
CA ARG A 135 -12.21 -6.02 -12.75
C ARG A 135 -12.28 -7.49 -13.16
N GLU A 136 -12.52 -7.78 -14.43
CA GLU A 136 -12.51 -9.16 -14.93
C GLU A 136 -11.13 -9.81 -14.79
N LEU A 137 -10.06 -9.06 -15.08
CA LEU A 137 -8.69 -9.53 -14.88
C LEU A 137 -8.42 -9.86 -13.41
N ALA A 138 -8.81 -8.98 -12.49
CA ALA A 138 -8.66 -9.22 -11.06
C ALA A 138 -9.40 -10.49 -10.60
N LEU A 139 -10.63 -10.71 -11.10
CA LEU A 139 -11.40 -11.92 -10.77
C LEU A 139 -10.74 -13.20 -11.31
N LYS A 140 -10.13 -13.16 -12.49
CA LYS A 140 -9.35 -14.29 -13.03
C LYS A 140 -8.13 -14.57 -12.17
N SER A 141 -7.41 -13.53 -11.75
CA SER A 141 -6.26 -13.67 -10.86
C SER A 141 -6.65 -14.25 -9.50
N MET A 142 -7.76 -13.80 -8.91
CA MET A 142 -8.28 -14.37 -7.65
C MET A 142 -8.54 -15.88 -7.77
N LYS A 143 -9.21 -16.31 -8.84
CA LYS A 143 -9.47 -17.75 -9.08
C LYS A 143 -8.18 -18.54 -9.26
N TYR A 144 -7.19 -17.97 -9.94
CA TYR A 144 -5.89 -18.59 -10.09
C TYR A 144 -5.21 -18.76 -8.74
N TYR A 145 -5.13 -17.69 -7.92
CA TYR A 145 -4.50 -17.77 -6.61
C TYR A 145 -5.20 -18.72 -5.65
N ASP A 146 -6.52 -18.77 -5.67
CA ASP A 146 -7.31 -19.74 -4.89
C ASP A 146 -6.98 -21.21 -5.28
N SER A 147 -6.55 -21.45 -6.51
CA SER A 147 -6.19 -22.80 -6.99
C SER A 147 -4.76 -23.23 -6.66
N VAL A 148 -3.87 -22.30 -6.29
CA VAL A 148 -2.43 -22.58 -6.08
C VAL A 148 -1.95 -22.32 -4.65
N MET A 149 -2.79 -21.78 -3.79
CA MET A 149 -2.57 -21.61 -2.34
C MET A 149 -3.34 -22.63 -1.54
#